data_077eb771797864a278bbf9ea94cf96ea
#
_entry.id   077eb771797864a278bbf9ea94cf96ea
#
_cell.length_a   1.000
_cell.length_b   1.000
_cell.length_c   1.000
_cell.angle_alpha   90.00
_cell.angle_beta   90.00
_cell.angle_gamma   90.00
#
_symmetry.space_group_name_H-M   'P 1'
#
loop_
_entity.id
_entity.type
_entity.pdbx_description
1 polymer ?
#
loop_
_entity_poly.entity_id
_entity_poly.type
_entity_poly.pdbx_seq_one_letter_code
_entity_poly.pdbx_strand_id
1 'polypeptide(L)'
;MSRRLARTFAVMSGIVVTAGCTTHVAVSHAAISQSDLKSIHQPTAEQRALGIYQPYSDADIDFMTGMIPHHAQAVIMAGWAPSHGARSDVAILCERIVVGQNDEIHSMQSWLEDRGQPVPDEKSTRMHMKMNGVEHDMLMPGMLTDEEMAALDKSRGREFDRLFLIGMIKHHQGAIDMVNDLFKAYGAAQDDTIYKFASDVFADQSIEISVMQKMLESSR
;
A
#
# COMPACT_ATOMS: atom_id res chain seq x y z
N MET A 1 71.73 40.12 -57.64
CA MET A 1 70.64 39.20 -57.95
C MET A 1 70.69 38.04 -56.89
N SER A 2 69.93 38.11 -55.82
CA SER A 2 69.98 37.11 -54.75
C SER A 2 68.55 36.68 -54.43
N ARG A 3 68.31 35.38 -54.77
CA ARG A 3 67.05 34.76 -54.48
C ARG A 3 67.06 34.28 -53.01
N ARG A 4 66.14 34.76 -52.21
CA ARG A 4 65.88 34.27 -50.82
C ARG A 4 64.89 33.10 -50.88
N LEU A 5 65.35 31.89 -50.48
CA LEU A 5 64.47 30.76 -50.21
C LEU A 5 63.75 31.00 -48.92
N ALA A 6 62.44 30.97 -48.95
CA ALA A 6 61.56 30.87 -47.74
C ALA A 6 61.43 29.42 -47.35
N ARG A 7 61.81 29.09 -46.14
CA ARG A 7 61.51 27.79 -45.47
C ARG A 7 60.22 27.86 -44.76
N THR A 8 59.21 27.07 -45.15
CA THR A 8 57.95 26.90 -44.51
C THR A 8 58.10 25.82 -43.45
N PHE A 9 57.90 26.18 -42.21
CA PHE A 9 57.74 25.22 -41.08
C PHE A 9 56.30 24.77 -41.01
N ALA A 10 56.06 23.49 -41.27
CA ALA A 10 54.76 22.88 -40.99
C ALA A 10 54.69 22.47 -39.51
N VAL A 11 53.81 23.12 -38.76
CA VAL A 11 53.47 22.70 -37.39
C VAL A 11 52.38 21.64 -37.50
N MET A 12 52.71 20.41 -37.19
CA MET A 12 51.73 19.35 -37.00
C MET A 12 51.12 19.47 -35.59
N SER A 13 49.89 19.96 -35.50
CA SER A 13 49.07 19.87 -34.27
C SER A 13 48.43 18.50 -34.22
N GLY A 14 48.93 17.65 -33.34
CA GLY A 14 48.31 16.36 -33.02
C GLY A 14 47.07 16.58 -32.18
N ILE A 15 45.90 16.28 -32.73
CA ILE A 15 44.64 16.22 -31.96
C ILE A 15 44.60 14.87 -31.27
N VAL A 16 44.77 14.88 -29.95
CA VAL A 16 44.50 13.70 -29.12
C VAL A 16 42.99 13.65 -28.89
N VAL A 17 42.29 12.79 -29.60
CA VAL A 17 40.87 12.47 -29.33
C VAL A 17 40.84 11.47 -28.18
N THR A 18 40.56 11.94 -26.96
CA THR A 18 40.23 11.07 -25.85
C THR A 18 38.78 10.59 -26.03
N ALA A 19 38.62 9.32 -26.38
CA ALA A 19 37.33 8.64 -26.40
C ALA A 19 36.81 8.53 -24.96
N GLY A 20 36.00 9.49 -24.54
CA GLY A 20 35.23 9.39 -23.31
C GLY A 20 34.13 8.34 -23.51
N CYS A 21 34.25 7.18 -22.84
CA CYS A 21 33.14 6.25 -22.67
C CYS A 21 32.06 6.90 -21.80
N THR A 22 31.09 7.57 -22.41
CA THR A 22 29.82 7.89 -21.75
C THR A 22 28.99 6.61 -21.78
N THR A 23 28.96 5.91 -20.64
CA THR A 23 27.96 4.87 -20.40
C THR A 23 26.59 5.54 -20.29
N HIS A 24 25.86 5.60 -21.39
CA HIS A 24 24.46 5.92 -21.37
C HIS A 24 23.75 4.75 -20.65
N VAL A 25 23.36 4.97 -19.38
CA VAL A 25 22.39 4.11 -18.73
C VAL A 25 21.07 4.35 -19.47
N ALA A 26 20.73 3.43 -20.35
CA ALA A 26 19.42 3.41 -20.99
C ALA A 26 18.39 3.11 -19.90
N VAL A 27 17.72 4.14 -19.39
CA VAL A 27 16.51 3.97 -18.57
C VAL A 27 15.46 3.39 -19.52
N SER A 28 15.25 2.08 -19.42
CA SER A 28 14.17 1.40 -20.12
C SER A 28 12.85 1.93 -19.57
N HIS A 29 12.24 2.87 -20.26
CA HIS A 29 10.84 3.19 -20.04
C HIS A 29 10.04 2.00 -20.56
N ALA A 30 9.51 1.18 -19.66
CA ALA A 30 8.55 0.15 -20.04
C ALA A 30 7.41 0.85 -20.80
N ALA A 31 7.12 0.38 -22.00
CA ALA A 31 6.04 0.96 -22.79
C ALA A 31 4.71 0.72 -22.06
N ILE A 32 3.97 1.82 -21.79
CA ILE A 32 2.63 1.76 -21.19
C ILE A 32 1.74 0.89 -22.07
N SER A 33 1.13 -0.13 -21.50
CA SER A 33 0.26 -1.03 -22.25
C SER A 33 -1.11 -0.40 -22.52
N GLN A 34 -1.80 -0.90 -23.54
CA GLN A 34 -3.20 -0.48 -23.83
C GLN A 34 -4.16 -0.87 -22.70
N SER A 35 -3.85 -1.94 -21.95
CA SER A 35 -4.61 -2.35 -20.77
C SER A 35 -4.46 -1.34 -19.64
N ASP A 36 -3.24 -0.86 -19.39
CA ASP A 36 -2.98 0.13 -18.33
C ASP A 36 -3.75 1.45 -18.57
N LEU A 37 -3.86 1.87 -19.83
CA LEU A 37 -4.64 3.06 -20.18
C LEU A 37 -6.16 2.86 -20.00
N LYS A 38 -6.67 1.64 -20.19
CA LYS A 38 -8.09 1.33 -20.00
C LYS A 38 -8.51 1.22 -18.55
N SER A 39 -7.57 0.97 -17.65
CA SER A 39 -7.83 0.89 -16.21
C SER A 39 -7.93 2.26 -15.53
N ILE A 40 -7.74 3.37 -16.27
CA ILE A 40 -7.82 4.72 -15.72
C ILE A 40 -9.21 5.31 -15.96
N HIS A 41 -9.91 5.61 -14.89
CA HIS A 41 -11.21 6.26 -14.89
C HIS A 41 -11.08 7.77 -14.81
N GLN A 42 -11.73 8.48 -15.73
CA GLN A 42 -11.83 9.93 -15.67
C GLN A 42 -13.10 10.33 -14.92
N PRO A 43 -13.03 11.31 -14.01
CA PRO A 43 -14.21 11.76 -13.27
C PRO A 43 -15.34 12.21 -14.21
N THR A 44 -16.55 11.76 -13.92
CA THR A 44 -17.78 12.18 -14.63
C THR A 44 -18.13 13.65 -14.31
N ALA A 45 -19.10 14.21 -15.01
CA ALA A 45 -19.59 15.56 -14.70
C ALA A 45 -20.21 15.63 -13.29
N GLU A 46 -20.89 14.56 -12.85
CA GLU A 46 -21.49 14.44 -11.53
C GLU A 46 -20.41 14.36 -10.45
N GLN A 47 -19.40 13.51 -10.63
CA GLN A 47 -18.26 13.40 -9.73
C GLN A 47 -17.49 14.73 -9.60
N ARG A 48 -17.30 15.47 -10.69
CA ARG A 48 -16.70 16.80 -10.62
C ARG A 48 -17.55 17.81 -9.84
N ALA A 49 -18.87 17.67 -9.86
CA ALA A 49 -19.76 18.49 -9.04
C ALA A 49 -19.61 18.19 -7.53
N LEU A 50 -19.15 16.97 -7.18
CA LEU A 50 -18.79 16.58 -5.82
C LEU A 50 -17.33 16.93 -5.44
N GLY A 51 -16.58 17.58 -6.32
CA GLY A 51 -15.19 17.99 -6.08
C GLY A 51 -14.15 16.94 -6.47
N ILE A 52 -14.53 15.88 -7.19
CA ILE A 52 -13.62 14.83 -7.65
C ILE A 52 -13.07 15.24 -9.01
N TYR A 53 -11.82 15.65 -9.08
CA TYR A 53 -11.18 16.15 -10.29
C TYR A 53 -10.05 15.26 -10.82
N GLN A 54 -9.40 14.49 -9.95
CA GLN A 54 -8.31 13.60 -10.33
C GLN A 54 -8.85 12.28 -10.89
N PRO A 55 -8.15 11.69 -11.86
CA PRO A 55 -8.44 10.33 -12.31
C PRO A 55 -8.09 9.31 -11.20
N TYR A 56 -8.75 8.17 -11.27
CA TYR A 56 -8.46 7.02 -10.40
C TYR A 56 -8.39 5.75 -11.26
N SER A 57 -7.74 4.71 -10.76
CA SER A 57 -7.49 3.47 -11.50
C SER A 57 -8.28 2.29 -10.92
N ASP A 58 -8.34 1.18 -11.66
CA ASP A 58 -8.84 -0.09 -11.13
C ASP A 58 -8.03 -0.53 -9.90
N ALA A 59 -6.70 -0.28 -9.88
CA ALA A 59 -5.87 -0.60 -8.73
C ALA A 59 -6.24 0.21 -7.47
N ASP A 60 -6.69 1.47 -7.63
CA ASP A 60 -7.23 2.27 -6.51
C ASP A 60 -8.53 1.66 -5.98
N ILE A 61 -9.42 1.23 -6.87
CA ILE A 61 -10.67 0.56 -6.51
C ILE A 61 -10.38 -0.75 -5.77
N ASP A 62 -9.50 -1.59 -6.31
CA ASP A 62 -9.12 -2.87 -5.72
C ASP A 62 -8.46 -2.69 -4.35
N PHE A 63 -7.61 -1.68 -4.20
CA PHE A 63 -6.98 -1.34 -2.92
C PHE A 63 -8.02 -0.95 -1.87
N MET A 64 -8.90 0.00 -2.17
CA MET A 64 -9.95 0.44 -1.24
C MET A 64 -10.93 -0.68 -0.90
N THR A 65 -11.34 -1.47 -1.90
CA THR A 65 -12.23 -2.61 -1.72
C THR A 65 -11.59 -3.72 -0.88
N GLY A 66 -10.31 -4.02 -1.09
CA GLY A 66 -9.60 -5.08 -0.37
C GLY A 66 -9.18 -4.68 1.05
N MET A 67 -8.91 -3.38 1.28
CA MET A 67 -8.47 -2.89 2.59
C MET A 67 -9.63 -2.83 3.61
N ILE A 68 -10.89 -2.69 3.18
CA ILE A 68 -12.06 -2.75 4.07
C ILE A 68 -12.14 -4.09 4.84
N PRO A 69 -12.21 -5.26 4.20
CA PRO A 69 -12.23 -6.53 4.92
C PRO A 69 -10.93 -6.81 5.68
N HIS A 70 -9.80 -6.29 5.20
CA HIS A 70 -8.53 -6.35 5.92
C HIS A 70 -8.66 -5.64 7.27
N HIS A 71 -9.08 -4.38 7.31
CA HIS A 71 -9.29 -3.60 8.52
C HIS A 71 -10.36 -4.20 9.44
N ALA A 72 -11.45 -4.71 8.87
CA ALA A 72 -12.50 -5.37 9.64
C ALA A 72 -11.97 -6.55 10.46
N GLN A 73 -11.02 -7.33 9.94
CA GLN A 73 -10.40 -8.41 10.71
C GLN A 73 -9.59 -7.87 11.89
N ALA A 74 -8.83 -6.79 11.71
CA ALA A 74 -8.06 -6.17 12.80
C ALA A 74 -8.97 -5.62 13.90
N VAL A 75 -10.10 -4.98 13.51
CA VAL A 75 -11.12 -4.50 14.46
C VAL A 75 -11.69 -5.64 15.29
N ILE A 76 -11.97 -6.80 14.67
CA ILE A 76 -12.45 -7.98 15.41
C ILE A 76 -11.39 -8.49 16.38
N MET A 77 -10.15 -8.68 15.92
CA MET A 77 -9.03 -9.15 16.74
C MET A 77 -8.80 -8.23 17.96
N ALA A 78 -8.72 -6.93 17.72
CA ALA A 78 -8.50 -5.93 18.76
C ALA A 78 -9.71 -5.81 19.71
N GLY A 79 -10.92 -5.97 19.18
CA GLY A 79 -12.17 -5.94 19.95
C GLY A 79 -12.28 -7.04 21.01
N TRP A 80 -11.49 -8.11 20.90
CA TRP A 80 -11.46 -9.19 21.91
C TRP A 80 -10.68 -8.83 23.18
N ALA A 81 -9.83 -7.83 23.16
CA ALA A 81 -8.93 -7.49 24.28
C ALA A 81 -9.64 -7.39 25.65
N PRO A 82 -10.81 -6.71 25.79
CA PRO A 82 -11.47 -6.60 27.11
C PRO A 82 -11.95 -7.93 27.67
N SER A 83 -12.47 -8.83 26.82
CA SER A 83 -13.02 -10.13 27.23
C SER A 83 -11.96 -11.23 27.37
N HIS A 84 -10.76 -11.01 26.79
CA HIS A 84 -9.68 -11.98 26.76
C HIS A 84 -8.59 -11.71 27.79
N GLY A 85 -8.76 -10.69 28.65
CA GLY A 85 -7.85 -10.39 29.75
C GLY A 85 -6.50 -9.85 29.27
N ALA A 86 -6.52 -9.01 28.23
CA ALA A 86 -5.33 -8.35 27.74
C ALA A 86 -4.68 -7.49 28.83
N ARG A 87 -3.34 -7.45 28.87
CA ARG A 87 -2.61 -6.52 29.72
C ARG A 87 -2.87 -5.07 29.29
N SER A 88 -2.75 -4.14 30.22
CA SER A 88 -3.22 -2.76 30.04
C SER A 88 -2.64 -2.03 28.83
N ASP A 89 -1.35 -2.21 28.54
CA ASP A 89 -0.71 -1.58 27.37
C ASP A 89 -1.18 -2.19 26.03
N VAL A 90 -1.43 -3.51 25.98
CA VAL A 90 -2.03 -4.17 24.82
C VAL A 90 -3.48 -3.73 24.64
N ALA A 91 -4.26 -3.62 25.73
CA ALA A 91 -5.63 -3.14 25.68
C ALA A 91 -5.73 -1.71 25.12
N ILE A 92 -4.83 -0.79 25.54
CA ILE A 92 -4.76 0.57 25.00
C ILE A 92 -4.43 0.57 23.51
N LEU A 93 -3.50 -0.27 23.07
CA LEU A 93 -3.19 -0.43 21.65
C LEU A 93 -4.42 -0.93 20.88
N CYS A 94 -5.11 -1.95 21.39
CA CYS A 94 -6.33 -2.49 20.81
C CYS A 94 -7.42 -1.42 20.63
N GLU A 95 -7.66 -0.59 21.66
CA GLU A 95 -8.64 0.50 21.58
C GLU A 95 -8.29 1.50 20.46
N ARG A 96 -7.02 1.85 20.31
CA ARG A 96 -6.54 2.75 19.23
C ARG A 96 -6.75 2.12 17.86
N ILE A 97 -6.42 0.83 17.69
CA ILE A 97 -6.63 0.09 16.45
C ILE A 97 -8.12 0.07 16.08
N VAL A 98 -9.00 -0.26 17.05
CA VAL A 98 -10.45 -0.29 16.81
C VAL A 98 -10.98 1.06 16.32
N VAL A 99 -10.58 2.15 16.96
CA VAL A 99 -11.06 3.49 16.59
C VAL A 99 -10.48 3.89 15.23
N GLY A 100 -9.17 3.83 15.07
CA GLY A 100 -8.50 4.28 13.84
C GLY A 100 -8.96 3.49 12.61
N GLN A 101 -8.99 2.16 12.70
CA GLN A 101 -9.36 1.35 11.54
C GLN A 101 -10.86 1.39 11.21
N ASN A 102 -11.76 1.65 12.17
CA ASN A 102 -13.15 1.96 11.85
C ASN A 102 -13.27 3.29 11.07
N ASP A 103 -12.58 4.34 11.48
CA ASP A 103 -12.57 5.62 10.76
C ASP A 103 -12.02 5.47 9.34
N GLU A 104 -11.00 4.63 9.17
CA GLU A 104 -10.42 4.30 7.87
C GLU A 104 -11.38 3.48 6.99
N ILE A 105 -12.12 2.51 7.55
CA ILE A 105 -13.18 1.78 6.84
C ILE A 105 -14.23 2.75 6.29
N HIS A 106 -14.74 3.66 7.13
CA HIS A 106 -15.73 4.65 6.69
C HIS A 106 -15.17 5.56 5.57
N SER A 107 -13.91 5.94 5.67
CA SER A 107 -13.25 6.76 4.64
C SER A 107 -13.16 6.02 3.31
N MET A 108 -12.82 4.73 3.33
CA MET A 108 -12.78 3.88 2.14
C MET A 108 -14.17 3.66 1.53
N GLN A 109 -15.18 3.40 2.36
CA GLN A 109 -16.57 3.25 1.92
C GLN A 109 -17.06 4.52 1.23
N SER A 110 -16.86 5.69 1.85
CA SER A 110 -17.23 6.97 1.26
C SER A 110 -16.53 7.23 -0.08
N TRP A 111 -15.23 6.89 -0.16
CA TRP A 111 -14.48 7.05 -1.42
C TRP A 111 -15.06 6.18 -2.55
N LEU A 112 -15.44 4.92 -2.26
CA LEU A 112 -16.05 4.00 -3.21
C LEU A 112 -17.46 4.48 -3.61
N GLU A 113 -18.30 4.90 -2.65
CA GLU A 113 -19.65 5.45 -2.89
C GLU A 113 -19.62 6.65 -3.83
N ASP A 114 -18.76 7.63 -3.57
CA ASP A 114 -18.60 8.82 -4.40
C ASP A 114 -18.22 8.51 -5.85
N ARG A 115 -17.65 7.32 -6.07
CA ARG A 115 -17.24 6.86 -7.41
C ARG A 115 -18.17 5.81 -8.01
N GLY A 116 -19.30 5.55 -7.33
CA GLY A 116 -20.32 4.59 -7.77
C GLY A 116 -19.80 3.15 -7.83
N GLN A 117 -18.78 2.85 -7.01
CA GLN A 117 -18.20 1.51 -6.91
C GLN A 117 -18.95 0.65 -5.88
N PRO A 118 -18.95 -0.68 -6.02
CA PRO A 118 -19.46 -1.58 -5.00
C PRO A 118 -18.75 -1.35 -3.66
N VAL A 119 -19.53 -1.25 -2.58
CA VAL A 119 -19.00 -1.00 -1.23
C VAL A 119 -19.09 -2.29 -0.41
N PRO A 120 -17.97 -2.86 0.06
CA PRO A 120 -17.97 -4.01 0.97
C PRO A 120 -18.67 -3.67 2.30
N ASP A 121 -19.28 -4.69 2.90
CA ASP A 121 -19.80 -4.61 4.28
C ASP A 121 -18.62 -4.38 5.25
N GLU A 122 -18.82 -3.45 6.20
CA GLU A 122 -17.83 -3.08 7.21
C GLU A 122 -17.41 -4.22 8.15
N LYS A 123 -18.20 -5.30 8.21
CA LYS A 123 -17.95 -6.50 9.02
C LYS A 123 -17.45 -7.69 8.22
N SER A 124 -17.40 -7.56 6.89
CA SER A 124 -16.85 -8.63 6.05
C SER A 124 -15.35 -8.76 6.30
N THR A 125 -14.88 -9.96 6.58
CA THR A 125 -13.45 -10.29 6.72
C THR A 125 -12.93 -11.07 5.52
N ARG A 126 -13.62 -10.99 4.39
CA ARG A 126 -13.26 -11.65 3.14
C ARG A 126 -13.48 -10.67 1.98
N MET A 127 -12.55 -10.62 1.07
CA MET A 127 -12.76 -9.96 -0.21
C MET A 127 -13.52 -10.91 -1.14
N HIS A 128 -14.71 -10.50 -1.57
CA HIS A 128 -15.49 -11.22 -2.55
C HIS A 128 -15.06 -10.81 -3.96
N MET A 129 -14.56 -11.76 -4.73
CA MET A 129 -14.14 -11.53 -6.12
C MET A 129 -14.85 -12.50 -7.06
N LYS A 130 -15.23 -12.00 -8.23
CA LYS A 130 -15.79 -12.85 -9.29
C LYS A 130 -14.72 -13.13 -10.33
N MET A 131 -14.19 -14.35 -10.35
CA MET A 131 -13.22 -14.81 -11.35
C MET A 131 -13.86 -15.84 -12.27
N ASN A 132 -13.82 -15.60 -13.59
CA ASN A 132 -14.43 -16.49 -14.60
C ASN A 132 -15.90 -16.85 -14.33
N GLY A 133 -16.67 -15.93 -13.75
CA GLY A 133 -18.08 -16.13 -13.42
C GLY A 133 -18.34 -16.88 -12.11
N VAL A 134 -17.31 -17.30 -11.39
CA VAL A 134 -17.38 -17.96 -10.07
C VAL A 134 -16.99 -16.94 -8.99
N GLU A 135 -17.75 -16.92 -7.90
CA GLU A 135 -17.43 -16.11 -6.72
C GLU A 135 -16.37 -16.82 -5.87
N HIS A 136 -15.38 -16.05 -5.46
CA HIS A 136 -14.29 -16.51 -4.60
C HIS A 136 -14.14 -15.55 -3.41
N ASP A 137 -14.03 -16.14 -2.23
CA ASP A 137 -13.68 -15.42 -1.02
C ASP A 137 -12.18 -15.53 -0.79
N MET A 138 -11.52 -14.38 -0.67
CA MET A 138 -10.08 -14.31 -0.51
C MET A 138 -9.70 -13.60 0.78
N LEU A 139 -8.63 -14.11 1.42
CA LEU A 139 -7.90 -13.34 2.43
C LEU A 139 -6.93 -12.41 1.73
N MET A 140 -6.89 -11.16 2.19
CA MET A 140 -5.89 -10.20 1.74
C MET A 140 -4.52 -10.51 2.37
N PRO A 141 -3.42 -9.99 1.82
CA PRO A 141 -2.08 -10.19 2.36
C PRO A 141 -2.01 -9.95 3.88
N GLY A 142 -1.34 -10.82 4.61
CA GLY A 142 -1.15 -10.68 6.05
C GLY A 142 -2.34 -11.04 6.94
N MET A 143 -3.55 -11.18 6.40
CA MET A 143 -4.71 -11.58 7.20
C MET A 143 -4.50 -12.94 7.86
N LEU A 144 -5.14 -13.13 9.01
CA LEU A 144 -5.13 -14.40 9.74
C LEU A 144 -6.11 -15.38 9.07
N THR A 145 -5.71 -16.65 9.03
CA THR A 145 -6.60 -17.74 8.62
C THR A 145 -7.68 -17.99 9.66
N ASP A 146 -8.70 -18.77 9.32
CA ASP A 146 -9.76 -19.13 10.27
C ASP A 146 -9.21 -19.89 11.48
N GLU A 147 -8.18 -20.72 11.28
CA GLU A 147 -7.52 -21.46 12.34
C GLU A 147 -6.73 -20.51 13.27
N GLU A 148 -6.00 -19.53 12.71
CA GLU A 148 -5.27 -18.51 13.48
C GLU A 148 -6.25 -17.64 14.28
N MET A 149 -7.36 -17.21 13.66
CA MET A 149 -8.42 -16.45 14.33
C MET A 149 -9.06 -17.26 15.47
N ALA A 150 -9.37 -18.53 15.23
CA ALA A 150 -9.94 -19.40 16.26
C ALA A 150 -8.96 -19.68 17.41
N ALA A 151 -7.66 -19.75 17.13
CA ALA A 151 -6.63 -19.90 18.16
C ALA A 151 -6.54 -18.62 19.02
N LEU A 152 -6.58 -17.45 18.40
CA LEU A 152 -6.59 -16.16 19.10
C LEU A 152 -7.84 -16.00 19.97
N ASP A 153 -9.04 -16.30 19.45
CA ASP A 153 -10.31 -16.20 20.18
C ASP A 153 -10.38 -17.16 21.39
N LYS A 154 -9.72 -18.30 21.35
CA LYS A 154 -9.64 -19.25 22.47
C LYS A 154 -8.63 -18.85 23.53
N SER A 155 -7.65 -18.03 23.23
CA SER A 155 -6.56 -17.64 24.10
C SER A 155 -7.00 -16.61 25.16
N ARG A 156 -6.30 -16.53 26.31
CA ARG A 156 -6.58 -15.56 27.39
C ARG A 156 -5.29 -15.07 28.05
N GLY A 157 -5.33 -13.88 28.59
CA GLY A 157 -4.22 -13.27 29.33
C GLY A 157 -2.94 -13.20 28.48
N ARG A 158 -1.83 -13.64 29.04
CA ARG A 158 -0.52 -13.56 28.36
C ARG A 158 -0.49 -14.26 27.00
N GLU A 159 -1.23 -15.36 26.84
CA GLU A 159 -1.26 -16.07 25.55
C GLU A 159 -2.08 -15.29 24.50
N PHE A 160 -3.17 -14.63 24.92
CA PHE A 160 -3.88 -13.69 24.06
C PHE A 160 -2.94 -12.56 23.61
N ASP A 161 -2.28 -11.89 24.55
CA ASP A 161 -1.33 -10.81 24.24
C ASP A 161 -0.29 -11.25 23.19
N ARG A 162 0.30 -12.43 23.40
CA ARG A 162 1.33 -12.97 22.52
C ARG A 162 0.79 -13.25 21.11
N LEU A 163 -0.33 -13.96 21.01
CA LEU A 163 -0.93 -14.32 19.71
C LEU A 163 -1.45 -13.09 19.00
N PHE A 164 -2.09 -12.15 19.72
CA PHE A 164 -2.55 -10.88 19.18
C PHE A 164 -1.40 -10.06 18.58
N LEU A 165 -0.33 -9.85 19.34
CA LEU A 165 0.81 -9.05 18.87
C LEU A 165 1.48 -9.69 17.64
N ILE A 166 1.69 -11.01 17.64
CA ILE A 166 2.27 -11.72 16.49
C ILE A 166 1.34 -11.63 15.28
N GLY A 167 0.05 -11.90 15.48
CA GLY A 167 -0.94 -11.86 14.42
C GLY A 167 -1.11 -10.47 13.83
N MET A 168 -1.15 -9.43 14.69
CA MET A 168 -1.33 -8.04 14.25
C MET A 168 -0.08 -7.49 13.55
N ILE A 169 1.13 -7.89 13.94
CA ILE A 169 2.35 -7.56 13.19
C ILE A 169 2.29 -8.14 11.77
N LYS A 170 1.91 -9.42 11.63
CA LYS A 170 1.73 -10.07 10.33
C LYS A 170 0.67 -9.34 9.49
N HIS A 171 -0.44 -8.97 10.12
CA HIS A 171 -1.56 -8.29 9.50
C HIS A 171 -1.16 -6.89 8.99
N HIS A 172 -0.53 -6.09 9.81
CA HIS A 172 -0.03 -4.75 9.43
C HIS A 172 1.03 -4.81 8.34
N GLN A 173 1.92 -5.81 8.36
CA GLN A 173 2.86 -6.00 7.26
C GLN A 173 2.12 -6.25 5.94
N GLY A 174 1.04 -7.01 5.96
CA GLY A 174 0.21 -7.24 4.78
C GLY A 174 -0.41 -5.96 4.22
N ALA A 175 -0.89 -5.05 5.08
CA ALA A 175 -1.38 -3.74 4.64
C ALA A 175 -0.29 -2.89 3.99
N ILE A 176 0.92 -2.88 4.58
CA ILE A 176 2.09 -2.21 4.00
C ILE A 176 2.44 -2.79 2.61
N ASP A 177 2.34 -4.10 2.45
CA ASP A 177 2.57 -4.76 1.16
C ASP A 177 1.50 -4.35 0.13
N MET A 178 0.22 -4.25 0.54
CA MET A 178 -0.85 -3.74 -0.32
C MET A 178 -0.63 -2.28 -0.74
N VAL A 179 -0.17 -1.40 0.17
CA VAL A 179 0.20 -0.03 -0.16
C VAL A 179 1.36 0.02 -1.16
N ASN A 180 2.39 -0.80 -0.96
CA ASN A 180 3.52 -0.88 -1.88
C ASN A 180 3.10 -1.35 -3.28
N ASP A 181 2.15 -2.28 -3.37
CA ASP A 181 1.65 -2.76 -4.66
C ASP A 181 0.77 -1.71 -5.35
N LEU A 182 -0.04 -0.96 -4.59
CA LEU A 182 -0.77 0.19 -5.11
C LEU A 182 0.18 1.21 -5.75
N PHE A 183 1.24 1.62 -5.05
CA PHE A 183 2.19 2.61 -5.57
C PHE A 183 3.03 2.13 -6.75
N LYS A 184 3.11 0.81 -6.99
CA LYS A 184 3.76 0.24 -8.20
C LYS A 184 2.80 0.20 -9.39
N ALA A 185 1.49 0.22 -9.15
CA ALA A 185 0.50 0.10 -10.21
C ALA A 185 0.48 1.37 -11.08
N TYR A 186 0.43 1.19 -12.40
CA TYR A 186 0.42 2.32 -13.32
C TYR A 186 -0.84 3.18 -13.15
N GLY A 187 -0.64 4.48 -12.92
CA GLY A 187 -1.73 5.45 -12.79
C GLY A 187 -2.51 5.38 -11.49
N ALA A 188 -2.13 4.51 -10.58
CA ALA A 188 -2.73 4.47 -9.24
C ALA A 188 -2.20 5.59 -8.34
N ALA A 189 -2.95 5.88 -7.27
CA ALA A 189 -2.61 6.91 -6.28
C ALA A 189 -2.40 8.32 -6.87
N GLN A 190 -3.09 8.64 -7.99
CA GLN A 190 -3.09 9.99 -8.56
C GLN A 190 -4.16 10.88 -7.92
N ASP A 191 -5.16 10.30 -7.31
CA ASP A 191 -6.15 10.99 -6.48
C ASP A 191 -5.53 11.33 -5.13
N ASP A 192 -5.61 12.60 -4.71
CA ASP A 192 -4.99 13.11 -3.48
C ASP A 192 -5.50 12.37 -2.24
N THR A 193 -6.78 11.94 -2.25
CA THR A 193 -7.39 11.20 -1.14
C THR A 193 -6.75 9.82 -1.00
N ILE A 194 -6.61 9.10 -2.11
CA ILE A 194 -5.94 7.77 -2.12
C ILE A 194 -4.48 7.90 -1.71
N TYR A 195 -3.76 8.85 -2.31
CA TYR A 195 -2.35 9.04 -2.00
C TYR A 195 -2.13 9.31 -0.51
N LYS A 196 -2.93 10.24 0.04
CA LYS A 196 -2.87 10.55 1.47
C LYS A 196 -3.23 9.35 2.33
N PHE A 197 -4.36 8.70 2.04
CA PHE A 197 -4.84 7.54 2.78
C PHE A 197 -3.80 6.41 2.82
N ALA A 198 -3.28 6.00 1.66
CA ALA A 198 -2.28 4.94 1.58
C ALA A 198 -0.97 5.32 2.29
N SER A 199 -0.56 6.59 2.22
CA SER A 199 0.63 7.09 2.93
C SER A 199 0.44 7.08 4.44
N ASP A 200 -0.73 7.47 4.94
CA ASP A 200 -1.09 7.43 6.36
C ASP A 200 -1.12 5.98 6.87
N VAL A 201 -1.79 5.06 6.16
CA VAL A 201 -1.79 3.62 6.49
C VAL A 201 -0.36 3.06 6.57
N PHE A 202 0.50 3.39 5.60
CA PHE A 202 1.91 2.95 5.62
C PHE A 202 2.65 3.45 6.85
N ALA A 203 2.51 4.74 7.18
CA ALA A 203 3.22 5.37 8.29
C ALA A 203 2.73 4.83 9.65
N ASP A 204 1.42 4.82 9.86
CA ASP A 204 0.82 4.44 11.14
C ASP A 204 1.04 2.95 11.42
N GLN A 205 0.83 2.08 10.46
CA GLN A 205 1.04 0.64 10.66
C GLN A 205 2.52 0.27 10.80
N SER A 206 3.44 1.00 10.16
CA SER A 206 4.88 0.81 10.41
C SER A 206 5.28 1.19 11.85
N ILE A 207 4.71 2.26 12.40
CA ILE A 207 4.92 2.66 13.80
C ILE A 207 4.32 1.62 14.74
N GLU A 208 3.10 1.15 14.47
CA GLU A 208 2.43 0.15 15.32
C GLU A 208 3.16 -1.19 15.32
N ILE A 209 3.70 -1.65 14.19
CA ILE A 209 4.59 -2.82 14.13
C ILE A 209 5.76 -2.64 15.10
N SER A 210 6.43 -1.49 15.07
CA SER A 210 7.58 -1.21 15.94
C SER A 210 7.20 -1.21 17.43
N VAL A 211 6.01 -0.70 17.76
CA VAL A 211 5.46 -0.73 19.12
C VAL A 211 5.15 -2.16 19.56
N MET A 212 4.48 -2.94 18.73
CA MET A 212 4.13 -4.33 19.02
C MET A 212 5.36 -5.24 19.20
N GLN A 213 6.40 -5.02 18.40
CA GLN A 213 7.67 -5.73 18.55
C GLN A 213 8.31 -5.49 19.92
N LYS A 214 8.34 -4.23 20.39
CA LYS A 214 8.84 -3.87 21.73
C LYS A 214 7.98 -4.49 22.85
N MET A 215 6.65 -4.52 22.65
CA MET A 215 5.74 -5.18 23.61
C MET A 215 5.98 -6.70 23.70
N LEU A 216 6.30 -7.37 22.60
CA LEU A 216 6.67 -8.79 22.58
C LEU A 216 8.01 -9.04 23.30
N GLU A 217 9.01 -8.19 23.10
CA GLU A 217 10.31 -8.30 23.77
C GLU A 217 10.19 -8.14 25.28
N SER A 218 9.37 -7.20 25.75
CA SER A 218 9.13 -6.93 27.17
C SER A 218 8.30 -8.00 27.87
N SER A 219 7.67 -8.92 27.11
CA SER A 219 6.81 -10.00 27.62
C SER A 219 7.55 -11.31 27.89
N ARG A 220 8.84 -11.38 27.55
CA ARG A 220 9.71 -12.53 27.79
C ARG A 220 10.25 -12.49 29.21
#